data_ee8685ab36fca1be0b1fbe1ab77fa565
#
_entry.id   ee8685ab36fca1be0b1fbe1ab77fa565
#
_cell.length_a   1.000
_cell.length_b   1.000
_cell.length_c   1.000
_cell.angle_alpha   90.00
_cell.angle_beta   90.00
_cell.angle_gamma   90.00
#
_symmetry.space_group_name_H-M   'P 1'
#
loop_
_entity.id
_entity.type
_entity.pdbx_description
1 polymer ?
#
loop_
_entity_poly.entity_id
_entity_poly.type
_entity_poly.pdbx_seq_one_letter_code
_entity_poly.pdbx_strand_id
1 'polypeptide(L)'
;MPAKLLRFAALPIVLFLVVMSPANALARQYVVQPGDSLWGISHQAGTSLQKLIQANSLANPDLIYAGQTLTIPEAPASAVAAPAAAPARKVTNTLAPASARAILIDAAKHNGVRPSFILAVSWWESGWNPTIVSRDGAIGMMQVLPATATWAGPSLLGRAVDLRNPTDNAEVGAALLHRYLDEFGDPKLALAAYYQGEAATRKYGIYTSSHTYVDGIWALRNRFEAST
;
A
#
# COMPACT_ATOMS: atom_id res chain seq x y z
N MET A 1 43.93 79.14 -3.24
CA MET A 1 43.49 78.14 -2.23
C MET A 1 42.53 77.22 -2.91
N PRO A 2 42.86 75.91 -3.13
CA PRO A 2 41.99 75.00 -3.84
C PRO A 2 40.99 74.32 -2.91
N ALA A 3 39.74 74.27 -3.32
CA ALA A 3 38.66 73.58 -2.65
C ALA A 3 38.82 72.07 -2.76
N LYS A 4 38.70 71.39 -1.59
CA LYS A 4 38.73 69.91 -1.51
C LYS A 4 37.33 69.36 -1.89
N LEU A 5 37.31 68.59 -3.02
CA LEU A 5 36.14 67.77 -3.36
C LEU A 5 36.05 66.55 -2.48
N LEU A 6 34.98 66.48 -1.70
CA LEU A 6 34.62 65.30 -0.89
C LEU A 6 34.02 64.23 -1.82
N ARG A 7 34.73 63.11 -2.06
CA ARG A 7 34.21 61.95 -2.78
C ARG A 7 33.38 61.08 -1.81
N PHE A 8 32.07 61.08 -2.00
CA PHE A 8 31.19 60.09 -1.34
C PHE A 8 31.38 58.72 -2.02
N ALA A 9 31.94 57.75 -1.30
CA ALA A 9 31.96 56.37 -1.74
C ALA A 9 30.58 55.75 -1.52
N ALA A 10 29.93 55.35 -2.62
CA ALA A 10 28.71 54.61 -2.58
C ALA A 10 29.00 53.17 -2.15
N LEU A 11 28.47 52.77 -0.99
CA LEU A 11 28.46 51.38 -0.54
C LEU A 11 27.45 50.58 -1.38
N PRO A 12 27.80 49.39 -1.94
CA PRO A 12 26.83 48.57 -2.59
C PRO A 12 25.89 47.94 -1.60
N ILE A 13 24.59 48.19 -1.75
CA ILE A 13 23.54 47.47 -1.03
C ILE A 13 23.50 46.06 -1.59
N VAL A 14 24.05 45.11 -0.84
CA VAL A 14 23.87 43.69 -1.14
C VAL A 14 22.45 43.32 -0.70
N LEU A 15 21.57 43.20 -1.70
CA LEU A 15 20.23 42.69 -1.52
C LEU A 15 20.30 41.19 -1.24
N PHE A 16 20.19 40.81 0.04
CA PHE A 16 20.05 39.43 0.45
C PHE A 16 18.67 38.93 0.02
N LEU A 17 18.63 38.21 -1.10
CA LEU A 17 17.43 37.51 -1.53
C LEU A 17 17.22 36.32 -0.56
N VAL A 18 16.38 36.50 0.47
CA VAL A 18 15.91 35.41 1.30
C VAL A 18 15.01 34.56 0.43
N VAL A 19 15.56 33.49 -0.12
CA VAL A 19 14.77 32.42 -0.72
C VAL A 19 14.02 31.76 0.42
N MET A 20 12.76 32.15 0.63
CA MET A 20 11.85 31.42 1.49
C MET A 20 11.62 30.03 0.84
N SER A 21 12.34 29.04 1.32
CA SER A 21 11.98 27.65 1.08
C SER A 21 10.55 27.41 1.58
N PRO A 22 9.68 26.75 0.79
CA PRO A 22 8.34 26.45 1.24
C PRO A 22 8.40 25.66 2.54
N ALA A 23 7.54 26.03 3.47
CA ALA A 23 7.43 25.48 4.82
C ALA A 23 7.73 23.98 4.86
N ASN A 24 8.78 23.61 5.56
CA ASN A 24 8.95 22.23 6.02
C ASN A 24 7.76 21.89 6.91
N ALA A 25 6.78 21.18 6.33
CA ALA A 25 5.86 20.40 7.13
C ALA A 25 6.70 19.52 8.05
N LEU A 26 6.40 19.54 9.35
CA LEU A 26 7.18 18.87 10.39
C LEU A 26 7.30 17.38 10.06
N ALA A 27 8.36 17.00 9.36
CA ALA A 27 8.63 15.62 9.01
C ALA A 27 9.18 14.90 10.24
N ARG A 28 8.48 13.86 10.70
CA ARG A 28 8.93 13.02 11.82
C ARG A 28 10.00 12.06 11.33
N GLN A 29 11.08 11.91 12.09
CA GLN A 29 12.10 10.91 11.82
C GLN A 29 11.69 9.57 12.45
N TYR A 30 11.91 8.48 11.72
CA TYR A 30 11.69 7.12 12.17
C TYR A 30 12.97 6.29 11.95
N VAL A 31 13.43 5.60 12.97
CA VAL A 31 14.56 4.68 12.85
C VAL A 31 14.02 3.28 12.62
N VAL A 32 14.34 2.71 11.46
CA VAL A 32 13.92 1.37 11.06
C VAL A 32 14.38 0.34 12.08
N GLN A 33 13.45 -0.46 12.59
CA GLN A 33 13.71 -1.54 13.51
C GLN A 33 13.96 -2.86 12.77
N PRO A 34 14.66 -3.84 13.37
CA PRO A 34 14.76 -5.17 12.81
C PRO A 34 13.36 -5.77 12.59
N GLY A 35 13.07 -6.19 11.36
CA GLY A 35 11.77 -6.73 10.97
C GLY A 35 10.76 -5.72 10.41
N ASP A 36 11.10 -4.43 10.37
CA ASP A 36 10.26 -3.44 9.72
C ASP A 36 10.24 -3.62 8.19
N SER A 37 9.09 -3.31 7.62
CA SER A 37 8.92 -3.08 6.18
C SER A 37 8.51 -1.64 5.92
N LEU A 38 8.88 -1.11 4.76
CA LEU A 38 8.49 0.25 4.38
C LEU A 38 6.96 0.41 4.35
N TRP A 39 6.25 -0.64 3.94
CA TRP A 39 4.80 -0.70 3.99
C TRP A 39 4.28 -0.61 5.44
N GLY A 40 4.81 -1.44 6.34
CA GLY A 40 4.43 -1.43 7.76
C GLY A 40 4.64 -0.06 8.41
N ILE A 41 5.80 0.56 8.14
CA ILE A 41 6.13 1.91 8.62
C ILE A 41 5.15 2.95 8.06
N SER A 42 4.83 2.90 6.76
CA SER A 42 3.88 3.83 6.14
C SER A 42 2.51 3.72 6.76
N HIS A 43 2.03 2.50 6.97
CA HIS A 43 0.73 2.21 7.57
C HIS A 43 0.66 2.69 9.03
N GLN A 44 1.67 2.35 9.85
CA GLN A 44 1.77 2.80 11.23
C GLN A 44 1.87 4.33 11.35
N ALA A 45 2.60 4.96 10.43
CA ALA A 45 2.80 6.39 10.40
C ALA A 45 1.61 7.18 9.82
N GLY A 46 0.61 6.48 9.26
CA GLY A 46 -0.55 7.12 8.66
C GLY A 46 -0.23 7.88 7.37
N THR A 47 0.83 7.50 6.66
CA THR A 47 1.21 8.04 5.34
C THR A 47 1.09 6.98 4.27
N SER A 48 1.09 7.36 2.99
CA SER A 48 1.13 6.36 1.91
C SER A 48 2.54 5.87 1.66
N LEU A 49 2.67 4.59 1.27
CA LEU A 49 3.94 4.00 0.86
C LEU A 49 4.66 4.84 -0.19
N GLN A 50 3.92 5.33 -1.20
CA GLN A 50 4.45 6.18 -2.27
C GLN A 50 5.06 7.49 -1.74
N LYS A 51 4.37 8.16 -0.80
CA LYS A 51 4.88 9.38 -0.17
C LYS A 51 6.12 9.11 0.67
N LEU A 52 6.15 7.98 1.38
CA LEU A 52 7.31 7.58 2.16
C LEU A 52 8.52 7.29 1.28
N ILE A 53 8.34 6.61 0.15
CA ILE A 53 9.37 6.37 -0.87
C ILE A 53 9.93 7.69 -1.41
N GLN A 54 9.05 8.59 -1.83
CA GLN A 54 9.43 9.89 -2.39
C GLN A 54 10.17 10.77 -1.37
N ALA A 55 9.67 10.84 -0.12
CA ALA A 55 10.27 11.65 0.92
C ALA A 55 11.70 11.20 1.30
N ASN A 56 12.01 9.92 1.03
CA ASN A 56 13.30 9.33 1.35
C ASN A 56 14.15 9.03 0.10
N SER A 57 13.67 9.37 -1.09
CA SER A 57 14.36 9.13 -2.36
C SER A 57 14.86 7.68 -2.51
N LEU A 58 14.02 6.71 -2.06
CA LEU A 58 14.40 5.31 -2.06
C LEU A 58 14.39 4.76 -3.49
N ALA A 59 15.57 4.42 -4.00
CA ALA A 59 15.72 3.82 -5.33
C ALA A 59 15.13 2.40 -5.38
N ASN A 60 15.17 1.67 -4.25
CA ASN A 60 14.52 0.38 -4.10
C ASN A 60 13.72 0.38 -2.79
N PRO A 61 12.37 0.45 -2.86
CA PRO A 61 11.51 0.48 -1.68
C PRO A 61 11.49 -0.84 -0.90
N ASP A 62 11.94 -1.94 -1.51
CA ASP A 62 12.02 -3.25 -0.86
C ASP A 62 13.29 -3.41 -0.02
N LEU A 63 14.21 -2.42 -0.07
CA LEU A 63 15.49 -2.42 0.64
C LEU A 63 15.56 -1.28 1.66
N ILE A 64 15.12 -1.56 2.88
CA ILE A 64 15.40 -0.74 4.04
C ILE A 64 16.19 -1.56 5.07
N TYR A 65 17.04 -0.90 5.82
CA TYR A 65 17.95 -1.55 6.76
C TYR A 65 17.65 -1.14 8.20
N ALA A 66 17.72 -2.07 9.13
CA ALA A 66 17.64 -1.75 10.55
C ALA A 66 18.71 -0.70 10.92
N GLY A 67 18.28 0.35 11.63
CA GLY A 67 19.09 1.53 11.94
C GLY A 67 19.03 2.62 10.87
N GLN A 68 18.44 2.38 9.70
CA GLN A 68 18.20 3.42 8.71
C GLN A 68 17.19 4.44 9.22
N THR A 69 17.49 5.73 9.07
CA THR A 69 16.53 6.79 9.43
C THR A 69 15.69 7.16 8.22
N LEU A 70 14.38 7.08 8.38
CA LEU A 70 13.41 7.49 7.39
C LEU A 70 12.71 8.79 7.83
N THR A 71 12.55 9.70 6.88
CA THR A 71 11.71 10.88 7.01
C THR A 71 10.27 10.49 6.75
N ILE A 72 9.42 10.57 7.77
CA ILE A 72 7.98 10.32 7.64
C ILE A 72 7.31 11.63 7.24
N PRO A 73 6.78 11.74 6.02
CA PRO A 73 6.03 12.93 5.64
C PRO A 73 4.75 12.99 6.48
N GLU A 74 4.56 14.10 7.19
CA GLU A 74 3.30 14.31 7.89
C GLU A 74 2.16 14.39 6.88
N ALA A 75 1.09 13.63 7.12
CA ALA A 75 -0.14 13.85 6.38
C ALA A 75 -0.60 15.28 6.70
N PRO A 76 -0.87 16.13 5.70
CA PRO A 76 -1.37 17.45 5.98
C PRO A 76 -2.63 17.32 6.84
N ALA A 77 -2.60 17.92 8.02
CA ALA A 77 -3.74 18.01 8.94
C ALA A 77 -4.82 18.95 8.37
N SER A 78 -5.04 18.90 7.07
CA SER A 78 -6.08 19.65 6.40
C SER A 78 -6.20 19.20 4.96
N ALA A 79 -7.06 18.27 4.72
CA ALA A 79 -7.80 18.18 3.49
C ALA A 79 -9.08 17.37 3.73
N VAL A 80 -9.88 17.79 4.69
CA VAL A 80 -11.31 17.66 4.52
C VAL A 80 -11.76 18.95 3.83
N ALA A 81 -11.34 19.10 2.59
CA ALA A 81 -12.06 19.86 1.59
C ALA A 81 -12.18 18.90 0.42
N ALA A 82 -13.18 18.03 0.50
CA ALA A 82 -13.73 17.42 -0.69
C ALA A 82 -14.03 18.54 -1.69
N PRO A 83 -13.63 18.42 -2.98
CA PRO A 83 -14.26 19.21 -4.02
C PRO A 83 -15.76 18.96 -3.89
N ALA A 84 -16.55 20.02 -3.93
CA ALA A 84 -18.00 19.95 -3.85
C ALA A 84 -18.47 18.80 -4.74
N ALA A 85 -18.94 17.74 -4.14
CA ALA A 85 -19.51 16.62 -4.81
C ALA A 85 -20.73 17.14 -5.56
N ALA A 86 -20.72 17.03 -6.88
CA ALA A 86 -21.97 16.82 -7.59
C ALA A 86 -22.72 15.72 -6.83
N PRO A 87 -24.07 15.79 -6.71
CA PRO A 87 -24.81 14.91 -5.84
C PRO A 87 -24.46 13.48 -6.16
N ALA A 88 -23.70 12.85 -5.29
CA ALA A 88 -23.33 11.46 -5.41
C ALA A 88 -24.62 10.67 -5.40
N ARG A 89 -25.02 10.20 -6.58
CA ARG A 89 -25.99 9.14 -6.72
C ARG A 89 -25.47 8.03 -5.81
N LYS A 90 -26.15 7.79 -4.67
CA LYS A 90 -25.90 6.64 -3.81
C LYS A 90 -26.12 5.40 -4.67
N VAL A 91 -25.09 4.95 -5.35
CA VAL A 91 -25.04 3.59 -5.83
C VAL A 91 -24.70 2.78 -4.58
N THR A 92 -25.73 2.36 -3.86
CA THR A 92 -25.64 1.32 -2.85
C THR A 92 -25.40 0.00 -3.58
N ASN A 93 -24.22 -0.14 -4.15
CA ASN A 93 -23.77 -1.42 -4.70
C ASN A 93 -23.03 -2.20 -3.60
N THR A 94 -23.68 -2.34 -2.44
CA THR A 94 -23.30 -3.33 -1.46
C THR A 94 -23.67 -4.68 -2.03
N LEU A 95 -22.69 -5.35 -2.63
CA LEU A 95 -22.83 -6.76 -2.98
C LEU A 95 -23.26 -7.50 -1.71
N ALA A 96 -24.34 -8.27 -1.74
CA ALA A 96 -24.73 -9.06 -0.60
C ALA A 96 -23.55 -9.97 -0.19
N PRO A 97 -23.26 -10.17 1.10
CA PRO A 97 -22.13 -11.01 1.54
C PRO A 97 -22.13 -12.41 0.93
N ALA A 98 -23.32 -12.99 0.67
CA ALA A 98 -23.47 -14.25 -0.03
C ALA A 98 -22.94 -14.20 -1.48
N SER A 99 -23.20 -13.10 -2.19
CA SER A 99 -22.72 -12.89 -3.57
C SER A 99 -21.21 -12.66 -3.61
N ALA A 100 -20.65 -11.90 -2.66
CA ALA A 100 -19.21 -11.71 -2.54
C ALA A 100 -18.50 -13.05 -2.27
N ARG A 101 -19.06 -13.86 -1.36
CA ARG A 101 -18.56 -15.20 -1.05
C ARG A 101 -18.57 -16.12 -2.26
N ALA A 102 -19.63 -16.10 -3.07
CA ALA A 102 -19.73 -16.91 -4.28
C ALA A 102 -18.66 -16.52 -5.31
N ILE A 103 -18.47 -15.22 -5.58
CA ILE A 103 -17.42 -14.71 -6.48
C ILE A 103 -16.03 -15.17 -6.03
N LEU A 104 -15.73 -15.06 -4.74
CA LEU A 104 -14.44 -15.47 -4.18
C LEU A 104 -14.22 -17.00 -4.31
N ILE A 105 -15.25 -17.80 -4.06
CA ILE A 105 -15.18 -19.26 -4.22
C ILE A 105 -14.95 -19.63 -5.69
N ASP A 106 -15.63 -18.99 -6.62
CA ASP A 106 -15.46 -19.27 -8.04
C ASP A 106 -14.06 -18.86 -8.52
N ALA A 107 -13.56 -17.71 -8.12
CA ALA A 107 -12.20 -17.28 -8.41
C ALA A 107 -11.15 -18.26 -7.83
N ALA A 108 -11.37 -18.76 -6.61
CA ALA A 108 -10.51 -19.75 -5.99
C ALA A 108 -10.44 -21.05 -6.80
N LYS A 109 -11.61 -21.56 -7.23
CA LYS A 109 -11.70 -22.78 -8.03
C LYS A 109 -11.02 -22.61 -9.39
N HIS A 110 -11.25 -21.50 -10.08
CA HIS A 110 -10.62 -21.21 -11.37
C HIS A 110 -9.11 -21.14 -11.29
N ASN A 111 -8.59 -20.62 -10.18
CA ASN A 111 -7.14 -20.45 -9.99
C ASN A 111 -6.49 -21.56 -9.13
N GLY A 112 -7.18 -22.66 -8.85
CA GLY A 112 -6.60 -23.79 -8.11
C GLY A 112 -6.28 -23.50 -6.64
N VAL A 113 -6.91 -22.47 -6.04
CA VAL A 113 -6.74 -22.10 -4.64
C VAL A 113 -7.88 -22.71 -3.80
N ARG A 114 -7.58 -23.15 -2.58
CA ARG A 114 -8.64 -23.61 -1.67
C ARG A 114 -9.60 -22.46 -1.34
N PRO A 115 -10.93 -22.66 -1.46
CA PRO A 115 -11.92 -21.63 -1.15
C PRO A 115 -11.77 -21.04 0.27
N SER A 116 -11.48 -21.88 1.27
CA SER A 116 -11.23 -21.41 2.64
C SER A 116 -10.08 -20.41 2.75
N PHE A 117 -9.06 -20.53 1.89
CA PHE A 117 -7.89 -19.68 1.89
C PHE A 117 -8.20 -18.29 1.34
N ILE A 118 -8.82 -18.20 0.15
CA ILE A 118 -9.20 -16.90 -0.43
C ILE A 118 -10.26 -16.18 0.42
N LEU A 119 -11.22 -16.95 1.00
CA LEU A 119 -12.23 -16.38 1.89
C LEU A 119 -11.59 -15.73 3.13
N ALA A 120 -10.57 -16.37 3.70
CA ALA A 120 -9.86 -15.85 4.87
C ALA A 120 -9.07 -14.59 4.53
N VAL A 121 -8.32 -14.61 3.41
CA VAL A 121 -7.57 -13.43 2.93
C VAL A 121 -8.53 -12.26 2.69
N SER A 122 -9.57 -12.48 1.89
CA SER A 122 -10.53 -11.43 1.55
C SER A 122 -11.30 -10.89 2.77
N TRP A 123 -11.60 -11.75 3.75
CA TRP A 123 -12.21 -11.31 5.01
C TRP A 123 -11.26 -10.38 5.79
N TRP A 124 -10.00 -10.74 5.86
CA TRP A 124 -9.00 -9.94 6.56
C TRP A 124 -8.76 -8.60 5.86
N GLU A 125 -8.67 -8.61 4.54
CA GLU A 125 -8.38 -7.43 3.71
C GLU A 125 -9.52 -6.40 3.74
N SER A 126 -10.77 -6.84 3.67
CA SER A 126 -11.90 -5.93 3.42
C SER A 126 -13.21 -6.31 4.10
N GLY A 127 -13.29 -7.47 4.77
CA GLY A 127 -14.56 -8.03 5.20
C GLY A 127 -15.48 -8.40 4.03
N TRP A 128 -14.89 -8.80 2.88
CA TRP A 128 -15.55 -9.08 1.59
C TRP A 128 -16.22 -7.85 0.97
N ASN A 129 -15.76 -6.66 1.25
CA ASN A 129 -16.32 -5.43 0.71
C ASN A 129 -15.65 -5.05 -0.62
N PRO A 130 -16.39 -5.07 -1.77
CA PRO A 130 -15.82 -4.78 -3.08
C PRO A 130 -15.54 -3.30 -3.33
N THR A 131 -16.03 -2.41 -2.47
CA THR A 131 -15.96 -0.96 -2.70
C THR A 131 -14.87 -0.26 -1.91
N ILE A 132 -14.19 -0.99 -1.01
CA ILE A 132 -13.12 -0.41 -0.18
C ILE A 132 -11.92 -0.03 -1.05
N VAL A 133 -11.40 1.16 -0.78
CA VAL A 133 -10.10 1.61 -1.26
C VAL A 133 -9.29 2.01 -0.03
N SER A 134 -8.13 1.39 0.15
CA SER A 134 -7.24 1.71 1.26
C SER A 134 -6.56 3.07 1.07
N ARG A 135 -5.92 3.58 2.12
CA ARG A 135 -5.12 4.81 2.04
C ARG A 135 -4.00 4.70 1.01
N ASP A 136 -3.43 3.51 0.82
CA ASP A 136 -2.35 3.24 -0.12
C ASP A 136 -2.85 2.94 -1.55
N GLY A 137 -4.16 2.98 -1.75
CA GLY A 137 -4.80 2.80 -3.04
C GLY A 137 -5.08 1.34 -3.39
N ALA A 138 -4.98 0.41 -2.45
CA ALA A 138 -5.41 -0.97 -2.66
C ALA A 138 -6.94 -1.03 -2.77
N ILE A 139 -7.45 -1.81 -3.71
CA ILE A 139 -8.85 -1.78 -4.14
C ILE A 139 -9.54 -3.13 -3.90
N GLY A 140 -10.77 -3.06 -3.41
CA GLY A 140 -11.77 -4.11 -3.47
C GLY A 140 -11.58 -5.22 -2.44
N MET A 141 -12.26 -6.36 -2.69
CA MET A 141 -12.31 -7.48 -1.75
C MET A 141 -10.95 -8.06 -1.40
N MET A 142 -10.04 -8.08 -2.36
CA MET A 142 -8.71 -8.67 -2.21
C MET A 142 -7.61 -7.62 -1.98
N GLN A 143 -7.97 -6.32 -1.87
CA GLN A 143 -7.06 -5.21 -1.63
C GLN A 143 -5.81 -5.25 -2.53
N VAL A 144 -6.04 -5.38 -3.84
CA VAL A 144 -4.98 -5.40 -4.83
C VAL A 144 -4.59 -3.98 -5.23
N LEU A 145 -3.29 -3.70 -5.29
CA LEU A 145 -2.78 -2.42 -5.77
C LEU A 145 -2.90 -2.32 -7.29
N PRO A 146 -3.22 -1.12 -7.85
CA PRO A 146 -3.26 -0.91 -9.30
C PRO A 146 -1.98 -1.30 -10.02
N ALA A 147 -0.82 -1.00 -9.44
CA ALA A 147 0.48 -1.40 -10.00
C ALA A 147 0.60 -2.93 -10.10
N THR A 148 0.15 -3.66 -9.07
CA THR A 148 0.12 -5.12 -9.09
C THR A 148 -0.82 -5.64 -10.18
N ALA A 149 -2.01 -5.09 -10.29
CA ALA A 149 -3.00 -5.50 -11.30
C ALA A 149 -2.49 -5.29 -12.74
N THR A 150 -1.72 -4.23 -12.98
CA THR A 150 -1.16 -3.91 -14.29
C THR A 150 -0.27 -5.01 -14.84
N TRP A 151 0.52 -5.67 -13.99
CA TRP A 151 1.35 -6.80 -14.42
C TRP A 151 0.66 -8.16 -14.20
N ALA A 152 -0.05 -8.35 -13.07
CA ALA A 152 -0.64 -9.63 -12.72
C ALA A 152 -1.78 -10.03 -13.65
N GLY A 153 -2.64 -9.09 -14.05
CA GLY A 153 -3.72 -9.36 -15.00
C GLY A 153 -3.18 -9.97 -16.31
N PRO A 154 -2.35 -9.26 -17.09
CA PRO A 154 -1.78 -9.82 -18.30
C PRO A 154 -0.91 -11.07 -18.10
N SER A 155 -0.10 -11.12 -17.03
CA SER A 155 0.87 -12.20 -16.83
C SER A 155 0.25 -13.49 -16.27
N LEU A 156 -0.75 -13.36 -15.38
CA LEU A 156 -1.35 -14.53 -14.70
C LEU A 156 -2.71 -14.92 -15.28
N LEU A 157 -3.49 -13.95 -15.78
CA LEU A 157 -4.83 -14.19 -16.31
C LEU A 157 -4.93 -14.02 -17.84
N GLY A 158 -3.84 -13.59 -18.50
CA GLY A 158 -3.80 -13.36 -19.95
C GLY A 158 -4.65 -12.16 -20.42
N ARG A 159 -5.13 -11.30 -19.51
CA ARG A 159 -6.02 -10.16 -19.84
C ARG A 159 -5.84 -9.02 -18.86
N ALA A 160 -6.21 -7.82 -19.29
CA ALA A 160 -6.35 -6.69 -18.37
C ALA A 160 -7.50 -6.92 -17.38
N VAL A 161 -7.40 -6.36 -16.17
CA VAL A 161 -8.38 -6.47 -15.09
C VAL A 161 -8.82 -5.09 -14.62
N ASP A 162 -10.11 -4.96 -14.26
CA ASP A 162 -10.64 -3.79 -13.56
C ASP A 162 -10.82 -4.13 -12.07
N LEU A 163 -9.97 -3.60 -11.22
CA LEU A 163 -10.02 -3.86 -9.77
C LEU A 163 -11.33 -3.40 -9.09
N ARG A 164 -12.12 -2.52 -9.74
CA ARG A 164 -13.44 -2.13 -9.24
C ARG A 164 -14.54 -3.12 -9.63
N ASN A 165 -14.26 -3.99 -10.57
CA ASN A 165 -15.12 -5.15 -10.85
C ASN A 165 -14.85 -6.24 -9.81
N PRO A 166 -15.85 -6.68 -9.01
CA PRO A 166 -15.64 -7.67 -7.96
C PRO A 166 -15.07 -9.00 -8.46
N THR A 167 -15.49 -9.44 -9.65
CA THR A 167 -14.99 -10.69 -10.24
C THR A 167 -13.53 -10.57 -10.66
N ASP A 168 -13.15 -9.50 -11.34
CA ASP A 168 -11.76 -9.25 -11.72
C ASP A 168 -10.84 -9.11 -10.49
N ASN A 169 -11.34 -8.44 -9.46
CA ASN A 169 -10.62 -8.27 -8.19
C ASN A 169 -10.36 -9.60 -7.50
N ALA A 170 -11.38 -10.48 -7.43
CA ALA A 170 -11.24 -11.81 -6.86
C ALA A 170 -10.31 -12.69 -7.70
N GLU A 171 -10.45 -12.68 -9.03
CA GLU A 171 -9.62 -13.45 -9.96
C GLU A 171 -8.12 -13.10 -9.84
N VAL A 172 -7.78 -11.79 -9.88
CA VAL A 172 -6.38 -11.40 -9.77
C VAL A 172 -5.81 -11.71 -8.38
N GLY A 173 -6.60 -11.54 -7.32
CA GLY A 173 -6.18 -11.92 -5.96
C GLY A 173 -5.95 -13.43 -5.82
N ALA A 174 -6.83 -14.25 -6.40
CA ALA A 174 -6.69 -15.71 -6.42
C ALA A 174 -5.45 -16.14 -7.22
N ALA A 175 -5.22 -15.55 -8.40
CA ALA A 175 -4.06 -15.85 -9.23
C ALA A 175 -2.73 -15.50 -8.52
N LEU A 176 -2.69 -14.38 -7.79
CA LEU A 176 -1.54 -14.01 -6.95
C LEU A 176 -1.30 -15.03 -5.84
N LEU A 177 -2.36 -15.45 -5.13
CA LEU A 177 -2.26 -16.47 -4.08
C LEU A 177 -1.78 -17.80 -4.64
N HIS A 178 -2.33 -18.24 -5.77
CA HIS A 178 -1.86 -19.46 -6.46
C HIS A 178 -0.37 -19.39 -6.78
N ARG A 179 0.05 -18.31 -7.44
CA ARG A 179 1.46 -18.09 -7.77
C ARG A 179 2.36 -18.16 -6.53
N TYR A 180 1.97 -17.53 -5.42
CA TYR A 180 2.78 -17.56 -4.21
C TYR A 180 2.77 -18.93 -3.51
N LEU A 181 1.66 -19.65 -3.59
CA LEU A 181 1.61 -21.04 -3.11
C LEU A 181 2.57 -21.96 -3.89
N ASP A 182 2.62 -21.81 -5.21
CA ASP A 182 3.53 -22.56 -6.06
C ASP A 182 4.99 -22.17 -5.81
N GLU A 183 5.26 -20.86 -5.68
CA GLU A 183 6.60 -20.34 -5.49
C GLU A 183 7.23 -20.76 -4.16
N PHE A 184 6.45 -20.71 -3.08
CA PHE A 184 6.97 -20.92 -1.73
C PHE A 184 6.70 -22.33 -1.18
N GLY A 185 5.73 -23.05 -1.71
CA GLY A 185 5.32 -24.36 -1.19
C GLY A 185 4.75 -24.34 0.23
N ASP A 186 4.78 -23.21 0.91
CA ASP A 186 4.27 -22.99 2.27
C ASP A 186 3.19 -21.92 2.26
N PRO A 187 1.94 -22.24 2.69
CA PRO A 187 0.84 -21.28 2.69
C PRO A 187 1.09 -20.07 3.58
N LYS A 188 1.85 -20.17 4.65
CA LYS A 188 2.19 -18.99 5.50
C LYS A 188 3.20 -18.09 4.81
N LEU A 189 4.15 -18.63 4.07
CA LEU A 189 5.04 -17.84 3.23
C LEU A 189 4.28 -17.20 2.06
N ALA A 190 3.31 -17.89 1.48
CA ALA A 190 2.44 -17.31 0.45
C ALA A 190 1.64 -16.11 0.98
N LEU A 191 1.10 -16.19 2.21
CA LEU A 191 0.46 -15.05 2.89
C LEU A 191 1.43 -13.91 3.15
N ALA A 192 2.64 -14.22 3.59
CA ALA A 192 3.68 -13.23 3.78
C ALA A 192 4.04 -12.53 2.46
N ALA A 193 4.16 -13.29 1.36
CA ALA A 193 4.44 -12.74 0.03
C ALA A 193 3.31 -11.82 -0.46
N TYR A 194 2.06 -12.17 -0.17
CA TYR A 194 0.90 -11.34 -0.49
C TYR A 194 0.93 -10.01 0.25
N TYR A 195 1.33 -10.01 1.51
CA TYR A 195 1.31 -8.86 2.40
C TYR A 195 2.56 -7.98 2.31
N GLN A 196 3.75 -8.57 2.46
CA GLN A 196 5.02 -7.87 2.55
C GLN A 196 5.82 -7.85 1.24
N GLY A 197 5.32 -8.55 0.22
CA GLY A 197 5.96 -8.68 -1.09
C GLY A 197 6.80 -9.94 -1.25
N GLU A 198 6.81 -10.46 -2.47
CA GLU A 198 7.50 -11.70 -2.85
C GLU A 198 9.01 -11.64 -2.60
N ALA A 199 9.67 -10.57 -3.06
CA ALA A 199 11.12 -10.41 -2.95
C ALA A 199 11.59 -10.37 -1.49
N ALA A 200 10.85 -9.67 -0.63
CA ALA A 200 11.12 -9.58 0.79
C ALA A 200 10.95 -10.94 1.46
N THR A 201 9.86 -11.64 1.14
CA THR A 201 9.58 -12.97 1.70
C THR A 201 10.63 -14.00 1.27
N ARG A 202 11.04 -13.97 0.00
CA ARG A 202 12.10 -14.86 -0.51
C ARG A 202 13.43 -14.65 0.23
N LYS A 203 13.77 -13.40 0.52
CA LYS A 203 15.06 -13.05 1.14
C LYS A 203 15.08 -13.22 2.65
N TYR A 204 13.98 -12.92 3.33
CA TYR A 204 13.97 -12.78 4.80
C TYR A 204 12.94 -13.65 5.51
N GLY A 205 12.11 -14.41 4.78
CA GLY A 205 11.00 -15.13 5.36
C GLY A 205 9.87 -14.21 5.82
N ILE A 206 9.14 -14.62 6.86
CA ILE A 206 8.05 -13.84 7.43
C ILE A 206 8.63 -12.79 8.38
N TYR A 207 8.36 -11.52 8.14
CA TYR A 207 8.75 -10.46 9.05
C TYR A 207 8.00 -10.54 10.38
N THR A 208 8.65 -10.10 11.47
CA THR A 208 8.01 -10.02 12.79
C THR A 208 6.70 -9.22 12.74
N SER A 209 6.68 -8.13 11.98
CA SER A 209 5.49 -7.29 11.77
C SER A 209 4.38 -7.98 10.98
N SER A 210 4.69 -9.01 10.19
CA SER A 210 3.73 -9.73 9.35
C SER A 210 3.07 -10.92 10.04
N HIS A 211 3.57 -11.35 11.21
CA HIS A 211 3.00 -12.49 11.92
C HIS A 211 1.53 -12.31 12.28
N THR A 212 1.12 -11.12 12.73
CA THR A 212 -0.30 -10.84 13.03
C THR A 212 -1.20 -11.07 11.81
N TYR A 213 -0.76 -10.65 10.63
CA TYR A 213 -1.47 -10.88 9.37
C TYR A 213 -1.51 -12.37 9.02
N VAL A 214 -0.36 -13.01 8.99
CA VAL A 214 -0.22 -14.42 8.59
C VAL A 214 -0.99 -15.36 9.51
N ASP A 215 -0.79 -15.22 10.82
CA ASP A 215 -1.40 -16.12 11.81
C ASP A 215 -2.90 -15.85 11.98
N GLY A 216 -3.33 -14.58 11.86
CA GLY A 216 -4.73 -14.21 11.87
C GLY A 216 -5.51 -14.80 10.69
N ILE A 217 -4.98 -14.69 9.47
CA ILE A 217 -5.60 -15.29 8.28
C ILE A 217 -5.58 -16.82 8.37
N TRP A 218 -4.49 -17.41 8.86
CA TRP A 218 -4.41 -18.85 9.05
C TRP A 218 -5.48 -19.38 10.00
N ALA A 219 -5.75 -18.68 11.10
CA ALA A 219 -6.82 -19.01 12.03
C ALA A 219 -8.22 -18.89 11.39
N LEU A 220 -8.45 -17.83 10.60
CA LEU A 220 -9.69 -17.65 9.84
C LEU A 220 -9.88 -18.74 8.78
N ARG A 221 -8.84 -19.10 8.06
CA ARG A 221 -8.86 -20.18 7.06
C ARG A 221 -9.34 -21.48 7.69
N ASN A 222 -8.83 -21.85 8.87
CA ASN A 222 -9.24 -23.08 9.56
C ASN A 222 -10.73 -23.04 9.96
N ARG A 223 -11.26 -21.87 10.34
CA ARG A 223 -12.70 -21.71 10.61
C ARG A 223 -13.54 -21.89 9.34
N PHE A 224 -13.13 -21.31 8.23
CA PHE A 224 -13.85 -21.48 6.96
C PHE A 224 -13.78 -22.90 6.41
N GLU A 225 -12.68 -23.63 6.65
CA GLU A 225 -12.56 -25.04 6.28
C GLU A 225 -13.53 -25.94 7.06
N ALA A 226 -13.71 -25.65 8.35
CA ALA A 226 -14.62 -26.42 9.22
C ALA A 226 -16.12 -26.17 8.93
N SER A 227 -16.44 -25.08 8.17
CA SER A 227 -17.81 -24.69 7.83
C SER A 227 -18.22 -25.00 6.39
N THR A 228 -17.37 -25.67 5.63
CA THR A 228 -17.62 -26.21 4.29
C THR A 228 -17.74 -27.70 4.29
#